data_b167b397f781d9093893bd0ab42f2342
#
_entry.id   b167b397f781d9093893bd0ab42f2342
#
_cell.length_a   1.000
_cell.length_b   1.000
_cell.length_c   1.000
_cell.angle_alpha   90.00
_cell.angle_beta   90.00
_cell.angle_gamma   90.00
#
_symmetry.space_group_name_H-M   'P 1'
#
loop_
_entity.id
_entity.type
_entity.pdbx_description
1 polymer ?
#
loop_
_entity_poly.entity_id
_entity_poly.type
_entity_poly.pdbx_seq_one_letter_code
_entity_poly.pdbx_strand_id
1 'polypeptide(L)'
;EESFGTWYSTLILFAAGQLCLIQSWLECKGAGRSTGSWLFFAVGFHILSIDEVVGLHEYVNTLAEDTSWTTYGAIIVLIIGLANLPFLARLPSRTRNLFVIAGAIYVGGALGVERATDWYDVNDLMNTLAYNLWTAVEEFMEMSGIVLFIFALLEHIVPVGQKPVRIEIQFRR
;
A
#
# COMPACT_ATOMS: atom_id res chain seq x y z
N GLU A 1 -2.42 12.59 -16.21
CA GLU A 1 -2.90 12.90 -14.84
C GLU A 1 -1.76 13.29 -13.90
N GLU A 2 -1.18 14.45 -14.12
CA GLU A 2 -0.15 15.00 -13.23
C GLU A 2 -0.83 15.82 -12.14
N SER A 3 -1.49 15.18 -11.17
CA SER A 3 -2.12 15.84 -10.05
C SER A 3 -1.18 15.92 -8.84
N PHE A 4 -1.45 16.84 -7.91
CA PHE A 4 -0.76 16.87 -6.61
C PHE A 4 -1.03 15.59 -5.81
N GLY A 5 -2.22 14.99 -5.96
CA GLY A 5 -2.60 13.73 -5.35
C GLY A 5 -1.65 12.60 -5.78
N THR A 6 -1.47 12.40 -7.07
CA THR A 6 -0.57 11.39 -7.66
C THR A 6 0.87 11.51 -7.13
N TRP A 7 1.42 12.73 -7.07
CA TRP A 7 2.75 12.94 -6.51
C TRP A 7 2.82 12.59 -5.01
N TYR A 8 1.79 12.96 -4.26
CA TYR A 8 1.74 12.66 -2.84
C TYR A 8 1.62 11.16 -2.59
N SER A 9 0.71 10.47 -3.27
CA SER A 9 0.54 9.00 -3.19
C SER A 9 1.82 8.27 -3.52
N THR A 10 2.45 8.63 -4.65
CA THR A 10 3.74 8.06 -5.07
C THR A 10 4.81 8.17 -3.97
N LEU A 11 4.96 9.36 -3.37
CA LEU A 11 5.97 9.61 -2.35
C LEU A 11 5.69 8.84 -1.05
N ILE A 12 4.45 8.76 -0.60
CA ILE A 12 4.12 8.01 0.63
C ILE A 12 4.23 6.51 0.42
N LEU A 13 3.87 5.97 -0.75
CA LEU A 13 4.08 4.57 -1.13
C LEU A 13 5.57 4.24 -1.16
N PHE A 14 6.38 5.09 -1.80
CA PHE A 14 7.82 4.94 -1.80
C PHE A 14 8.40 4.95 -0.38
N ALA A 15 7.96 5.89 0.48
CA ALA A 15 8.40 5.97 1.87
C ALA A 15 8.02 4.70 2.66
N ALA A 16 6.81 4.16 2.47
CA ALA A 16 6.39 2.89 3.06
C ALA A 16 7.30 1.74 2.63
N GLY A 17 7.66 1.67 1.35
CA GLY A 17 8.61 0.70 0.80
C GLY A 17 10.00 0.81 1.47
N GLN A 18 10.53 2.03 1.60
CA GLN A 18 11.82 2.27 2.27
C GLN A 18 11.80 1.85 3.74
N LEU A 19 10.72 2.14 4.47
CA LEU A 19 10.57 1.72 5.87
C LEU A 19 10.50 0.19 6.00
N CYS A 20 9.84 -0.50 5.07
CA CYS A 20 9.83 -1.95 5.02
C CYS A 20 11.23 -2.53 4.73
N LEU A 21 12.05 -1.89 3.86
CA LEU A 21 13.46 -2.27 3.65
C LEU A 21 14.29 -2.11 4.91
N ILE A 22 14.13 -1.00 5.62
CA ILE A 22 14.80 -0.76 6.90
C ILE A 22 14.42 -1.86 7.91
N GLN A 23 13.14 -2.17 8.03
CA GLN A 23 12.66 -3.22 8.93
C GLN A 23 13.21 -4.61 8.52
N SER A 24 13.21 -4.93 7.23
CA SER A 24 13.81 -6.16 6.71
C SER A 24 15.29 -6.29 7.10
N TRP A 25 16.04 -5.20 6.99
CA TRP A 25 17.44 -5.16 7.35
C TRP A 25 17.67 -5.31 8.87
N LEU A 26 16.83 -4.67 9.70
CA LEU A 26 16.88 -4.83 11.15
C LEU A 26 16.60 -6.28 11.57
N GLU A 27 15.59 -6.90 11.00
CA GLU A 27 15.26 -8.32 11.19
C GLU A 27 16.40 -9.25 10.77
N CYS A 28 17.03 -8.98 9.63
CA CYS A 28 18.17 -9.76 9.14
C CYS A 28 19.33 -9.74 10.13
N LYS A 29 19.65 -8.57 10.70
CA LYS A 29 20.70 -8.43 11.73
C LYS A 29 20.36 -9.10 13.05
N GLY A 30 19.08 -9.12 13.42
CA GLY A 30 18.57 -9.78 14.62
C GLY A 30 18.33 -11.27 14.49
N ALA A 31 18.70 -11.91 13.35
CA ALA A 31 18.32 -13.28 12.99
C ALA A 31 16.80 -13.53 13.04
N GLY A 32 16.01 -12.50 12.74
CA GLY A 32 14.55 -12.55 12.73
C GLY A 32 14.00 -13.41 11.58
N ARG A 33 12.83 -14.00 11.82
CA ARG A 33 12.18 -14.93 10.86
C ARG A 33 11.33 -14.23 9.79
N SER A 34 11.17 -12.91 9.88
CA SER A 34 10.24 -12.15 9.06
C SER A 34 10.91 -11.30 7.96
N THR A 35 12.23 -11.40 7.81
CA THR A 35 13.02 -10.65 6.81
C THR A 35 12.43 -10.74 5.41
N GLY A 36 12.09 -11.94 4.94
CA GLY A 36 11.50 -12.15 3.61
C GLY A 36 10.13 -11.51 3.44
N SER A 37 9.30 -11.53 4.49
CA SER A 37 7.98 -10.89 4.46
C SER A 37 8.09 -9.37 4.38
N TRP A 38 9.00 -8.76 5.15
CA TRP A 38 9.25 -7.33 5.07
C TRP A 38 9.81 -6.91 3.70
N LEU A 39 10.70 -7.72 3.13
CA LEU A 39 11.21 -7.47 1.78
C LEU A 39 10.09 -7.59 0.73
N PHE A 40 9.19 -8.55 0.88
CA PHE A 40 8.02 -8.69 0.00
C PHE A 40 7.14 -7.44 0.03
N PHE A 41 6.80 -6.92 1.23
CA PHE A 41 6.06 -5.66 1.36
C PHE A 41 6.82 -4.47 0.78
N ALA A 42 8.14 -4.41 0.99
CA ALA A 42 8.96 -3.35 0.42
C ALA A 42 8.85 -3.34 -1.11
N VAL A 43 9.04 -4.48 -1.77
CA VAL A 43 8.90 -4.61 -3.23
C VAL A 43 7.48 -4.26 -3.68
N GLY A 44 6.45 -4.74 -2.98
CA GLY A 44 5.06 -4.43 -3.28
C GLY A 44 4.78 -2.92 -3.26
N PHE A 45 5.20 -2.20 -2.21
CA PHE A 45 5.02 -0.76 -2.12
C PHE A 45 5.79 0.02 -3.20
N HIS A 46 6.98 -0.45 -3.60
CA HIS A 46 7.69 0.19 -4.71
C HIS A 46 6.98 -0.05 -6.05
N ILE A 47 6.42 -1.24 -6.27
CA ILE A 47 5.61 -1.50 -7.47
C ILE A 47 4.37 -0.60 -7.48
N LEU A 48 3.64 -0.48 -6.38
CA LEU A 48 2.49 0.42 -6.27
C LEU A 48 2.89 1.89 -6.48
N SER A 49 4.04 2.32 -5.93
CA SER A 49 4.57 3.67 -6.15
C SER A 49 4.88 3.96 -7.63
N ILE A 50 5.36 2.96 -8.37
CA ILE A 50 5.61 3.09 -9.82
C ILE A 50 4.27 3.09 -10.56
N ASP A 51 3.35 2.22 -10.17
CA ASP A 51 2.03 2.10 -10.78
C ASP A 51 1.24 3.42 -10.72
N GLU A 52 1.34 4.14 -9.60
CA GLU A 52 0.72 5.45 -9.39
C GLU A 52 1.15 6.51 -10.42
N VAL A 53 2.38 6.44 -10.90
CA VAL A 53 2.90 7.39 -11.91
C VAL A 53 2.66 6.88 -13.34
N VAL A 54 2.75 5.58 -13.53
CA VAL A 54 2.75 4.96 -14.87
C VAL A 54 1.33 4.54 -15.31
N GLY A 55 0.39 4.36 -14.35
CA GLY A 55 -0.97 3.89 -14.62
C GLY A 55 -1.01 2.48 -15.20
N LEU A 56 -0.21 1.54 -14.65
CA LEU A 56 -0.16 0.16 -15.17
C LEU A 56 -1.52 -0.53 -15.07
N HIS A 57 -2.27 -0.26 -14.01
CA HIS A 57 -3.61 -0.79 -13.81
C HIS A 57 -4.60 -0.28 -14.88
N GLU A 58 -4.51 0.99 -15.27
CA GLU A 58 -5.31 1.55 -16.38
C GLU A 58 -4.97 0.88 -17.71
N TYR A 59 -3.67 0.59 -17.93
CA TYR A 59 -3.23 -0.11 -19.12
C TYR A 59 -3.80 -1.53 -19.19
N VAL A 60 -3.97 -2.21 -18.06
CA VAL A 60 -4.63 -3.52 -18.00
C VAL A 60 -6.08 -3.44 -18.49
N ASN A 61 -6.81 -2.37 -18.18
CA ASN A 61 -8.18 -2.15 -18.68
C ASN A 61 -8.21 -2.06 -20.21
N THR A 62 -7.18 -1.48 -20.83
CA THR A 62 -7.12 -1.38 -22.31
C THR A 62 -6.86 -2.71 -23.01
N LEU A 63 -6.27 -3.68 -22.30
CA LEU A 63 -5.97 -5.02 -22.83
C LEU A 63 -7.09 -6.03 -22.58
N ALA A 64 -7.90 -5.80 -21.56
CA ALA A 64 -8.98 -6.70 -21.15
C ALA A 64 -10.33 -6.13 -21.58
N GLU A 65 -10.75 -6.39 -22.82
CA GLU A 65 -11.98 -5.83 -23.42
C GLU A 65 -13.26 -6.13 -22.62
N ASP A 66 -13.30 -7.22 -21.84
CA ASP A 66 -14.52 -7.71 -21.17
C ASP A 66 -14.47 -7.67 -19.63
N THR A 67 -13.37 -7.26 -19.00
CA THR A 67 -13.23 -7.39 -17.54
C THR A 67 -12.44 -6.23 -16.94
N SER A 68 -13.04 -5.49 -16.00
CA SER A 68 -12.34 -4.44 -15.24
C SER A 68 -11.12 -4.99 -14.52
N TRP A 69 -10.02 -4.22 -14.48
CA TRP A 69 -8.80 -4.56 -13.78
C TRP A 69 -9.04 -4.81 -12.29
N THR A 70 -10.07 -4.18 -11.69
CA THR A 70 -10.46 -4.36 -10.29
C THR A 70 -10.76 -5.82 -9.96
N THR A 71 -11.24 -6.61 -10.92
CA THR A 71 -11.46 -8.06 -10.75
C THR A 71 -10.14 -8.80 -10.58
N TYR A 72 -9.15 -8.53 -11.42
CA TYR A 72 -7.81 -9.11 -11.32
C TYR A 72 -7.11 -8.62 -10.06
N GLY A 73 -7.22 -7.33 -9.76
CA GLY A 73 -6.69 -6.71 -8.53
C GLY A 73 -7.24 -7.38 -7.28
N ALA A 74 -8.56 -7.65 -7.23
CA ALA A 74 -9.18 -8.33 -6.09
C ALA A 74 -8.64 -9.76 -5.90
N ILE A 75 -8.43 -10.51 -6.97
CA ILE A 75 -7.83 -11.86 -6.91
C ILE A 75 -6.40 -11.78 -6.39
N ILE A 76 -5.60 -10.85 -6.90
CA ILE A 76 -4.20 -10.65 -6.48
C ILE A 76 -4.16 -10.28 -5.00
N VAL A 77 -4.96 -9.32 -4.55
CA VAL A 77 -5.04 -8.89 -3.15
C VAL A 77 -5.47 -10.03 -2.24
N LEU A 78 -6.44 -10.85 -2.66
CA LEU A 78 -6.86 -12.03 -1.91
C LEU A 78 -5.71 -13.04 -1.75
N ILE A 79 -5.01 -13.36 -2.84
CA ILE A 79 -3.87 -14.29 -2.81
C ILE A 79 -2.76 -13.75 -1.90
N ILE A 80 -2.39 -12.48 -2.05
CA ILE A 80 -1.38 -11.81 -1.23
C ILE A 80 -1.80 -11.81 0.24
N GLY A 81 -3.06 -11.46 0.53
CA GLY A 81 -3.60 -11.45 1.88
C GLY A 81 -3.52 -12.83 2.54
N LEU A 82 -3.99 -13.87 1.86
CA LEU A 82 -3.93 -15.25 2.36
C LEU A 82 -2.48 -15.73 2.56
N ALA A 83 -1.59 -15.45 1.62
CA ALA A 83 -0.17 -15.84 1.72
C ALA A 83 0.54 -15.15 2.89
N ASN A 84 0.11 -13.95 3.28
CA ASN A 84 0.72 -13.19 4.38
C ASN A 84 0.03 -13.39 5.74
N LEU A 85 -1.03 -14.20 5.86
CA LEU A 85 -1.65 -14.52 7.15
C LEU A 85 -0.66 -15.06 8.20
N PRO A 86 0.28 -15.98 7.87
CA PRO A 86 1.27 -16.46 8.84
C PRO A 86 2.23 -15.36 9.31
N PHE A 87 2.54 -14.41 8.46
CA PHE A 87 3.35 -13.24 8.84
C PHE A 87 2.57 -12.33 9.78
N LEU A 88 1.34 -11.95 9.43
CA LEU A 88 0.49 -11.11 10.26
C LEU A 88 0.24 -11.73 11.65
N ALA A 89 0.07 -13.05 11.72
CA ALA A 89 -0.13 -13.76 12.99
C ALA A 89 1.08 -13.66 13.93
N ARG A 90 2.29 -13.42 13.41
CA ARG A 90 3.52 -13.25 14.22
C ARG A 90 3.72 -11.84 14.75
N LEU A 91 3.04 -10.87 14.16
CA LEU A 91 3.13 -9.47 14.60
C LEU A 91 2.40 -9.27 15.94
N PRO A 92 2.86 -8.32 16.77
CA PRO A 92 2.10 -7.86 17.94
C PRO A 92 0.67 -7.50 17.54
N SER A 93 -0.32 -7.81 18.40
CA SER A 93 -1.74 -7.65 18.08
C SER A 93 -2.09 -6.24 17.62
N ARG A 94 -1.50 -5.22 18.24
CA ARG A 94 -1.72 -3.81 17.87
C ARG A 94 -1.21 -3.51 16.45
N THR A 95 0.04 -3.85 16.14
CA THR A 95 0.62 -3.69 14.79
C THR A 95 -0.19 -4.43 13.75
N ARG A 96 -0.51 -5.70 14.04
CA ARG A 96 -1.34 -6.53 13.16
C ARG A 96 -2.68 -5.90 12.85
N ASN A 97 -3.41 -5.44 13.89
CA ASN A 97 -4.73 -4.85 13.71
C ASN A 97 -4.66 -3.57 12.89
N LEU A 98 -3.67 -2.71 13.15
CA LEU A 98 -3.47 -1.49 12.39
C LEU A 98 -3.11 -1.79 10.94
N PHE A 99 -2.29 -2.82 10.64
CA PHE A 99 -1.99 -3.23 9.28
C PHE A 99 -3.21 -3.76 8.54
N VAL A 100 -4.05 -4.56 9.22
CA VAL A 100 -5.30 -5.05 8.63
C VAL A 100 -6.26 -3.90 8.33
N ILE A 101 -6.41 -2.94 9.25
CA ILE A 101 -7.26 -1.76 9.04
C ILE A 101 -6.69 -0.90 7.90
N ALA A 102 -5.40 -0.63 7.91
CA ALA A 102 -4.72 0.14 6.86
C ALA A 102 -4.92 -0.50 5.48
N GLY A 103 -4.70 -1.81 5.37
CA GLY A 103 -4.92 -2.57 4.15
C GLY A 103 -6.39 -2.58 3.71
N ALA A 104 -7.33 -2.70 4.65
CA ALA A 104 -8.76 -2.66 4.34
C ALA A 104 -9.21 -1.29 3.82
N ILE A 105 -8.67 -0.19 4.38
CA ILE A 105 -8.95 1.17 3.92
C ILE A 105 -8.37 1.37 2.51
N TYR A 106 -7.09 1.00 2.30
CA TYR A 106 -6.43 1.13 1.00
C TYR A 106 -7.15 0.33 -0.09
N VAL A 107 -7.37 -0.97 0.14
CA VAL A 107 -8.04 -1.85 -0.82
C VAL A 107 -9.51 -1.45 -1.03
N GLY A 108 -10.16 -0.91 0.00
CA GLY A 108 -11.51 -0.38 -0.08
C GLY A 108 -11.62 0.83 -1.02
N GLY A 109 -10.60 1.70 -1.05
CA GLY A 109 -10.46 2.76 -2.05
C GLY A 109 -10.17 2.16 -3.42
N ALA A 110 -8.97 1.60 -3.58
CA ALA A 110 -8.41 1.14 -4.85
C ALA A 110 -9.25 0.10 -5.62
N LEU A 111 -10.04 -0.70 -4.96
CA LEU A 111 -10.89 -1.70 -5.63
C LEU A 111 -12.38 -1.49 -5.38
N GLY A 112 -12.74 -1.06 -4.16
CA GLY A 112 -14.14 -0.97 -3.77
C GLY A 112 -14.82 0.26 -4.34
N VAL A 113 -14.21 1.43 -4.16
CA VAL A 113 -14.74 2.70 -4.69
C VAL A 113 -14.60 2.72 -6.20
N GLU A 114 -13.45 2.36 -6.74
CA GLU A 114 -13.22 2.30 -8.19
C GLU A 114 -14.23 1.37 -8.88
N ARG A 115 -14.49 0.18 -8.34
CA ARG A 115 -15.51 -0.73 -8.87
C ARG A 115 -16.91 -0.11 -8.86
N ALA A 116 -17.22 0.71 -7.85
CA ALA A 116 -18.50 1.41 -7.77
C ALA A 116 -18.61 2.55 -8.78
N THR A 117 -17.48 3.11 -9.20
CA THR A 117 -17.41 4.21 -10.20
C THR A 117 -17.37 3.74 -11.64
N ASP A 118 -17.10 2.46 -11.93
CA ASP A 118 -17.16 1.87 -13.28
C ASP A 118 -18.47 2.22 -14.00
N TRP A 119 -19.57 2.37 -13.26
CA TRP A 119 -20.88 2.76 -13.82
C TRP A 119 -20.84 4.14 -14.48
N TYR A 120 -20.05 5.10 -13.97
CA TYR A 120 -19.93 6.44 -14.54
C TYR A 120 -19.18 6.42 -15.86
N ASP A 121 -18.16 5.57 -15.99
CA ASP A 121 -17.41 5.36 -17.23
C ASP A 121 -18.29 4.78 -18.31
N VAL A 122 -19.00 3.70 -18.02
CA VAL A 122 -19.94 3.04 -18.96
C VAL A 122 -21.04 3.98 -19.47
N ASN A 123 -21.41 5.04 -18.71
CA ASN A 123 -22.47 5.98 -19.06
C ASN A 123 -21.94 7.34 -19.53
N ASP A 124 -20.67 7.49 -19.84
CA ASP A 124 -20.02 8.75 -20.25
C ASP A 124 -20.21 9.90 -19.24
N LEU A 125 -20.27 9.59 -17.93
CA LEU A 125 -20.53 10.55 -16.86
C LEU A 125 -19.27 10.95 -16.08
N MET A 126 -18.06 10.65 -16.57
CA MET A 126 -16.78 10.95 -15.91
C MET A 126 -16.54 12.47 -15.70
N ASN A 127 -17.14 13.33 -16.49
CA ASN A 127 -17.03 14.79 -16.33
C ASN A 127 -18.05 15.39 -15.35
N THR A 128 -18.67 14.58 -14.49
CA THR A 128 -19.66 15.03 -13.51
C THR A 128 -19.03 15.33 -12.15
N LEU A 129 -19.64 16.25 -11.39
CA LEU A 129 -19.24 16.53 -10.02
C LEU A 129 -19.32 15.26 -9.14
N ALA A 130 -20.31 14.40 -9.36
CA ALA A 130 -20.48 13.17 -8.61
C ALA A 130 -19.31 12.21 -8.83
N TYR A 131 -18.86 12.01 -10.06
CA TYR A 131 -17.66 11.22 -10.36
C TYR A 131 -16.43 11.79 -9.66
N ASN A 132 -16.17 13.10 -9.81
CA ASN A 132 -15.01 13.73 -9.19
C ASN A 132 -15.00 13.62 -7.65
N LEU A 133 -16.18 13.62 -7.01
CA LEU A 133 -16.30 13.42 -5.57
C LEU A 133 -15.96 11.97 -5.18
N TRP A 134 -16.38 10.98 -5.98
CA TRP A 134 -16.03 9.59 -5.74
C TRP A 134 -14.53 9.34 -5.91
N THR A 135 -13.92 9.87 -6.95
CA THR A 135 -12.45 9.82 -7.14
C THR A 135 -11.71 10.46 -5.95
N ALA A 136 -12.19 11.60 -5.46
CA ALA A 136 -11.59 12.20 -4.27
C ALA A 136 -11.73 11.33 -3.00
N VAL A 137 -12.84 10.60 -2.85
CA VAL A 137 -13.02 9.64 -1.74
C VAL A 137 -12.06 8.45 -1.89
N GLU A 138 -11.90 7.93 -3.09
CA GLU A 138 -10.97 6.87 -3.44
C GLU A 138 -9.53 7.23 -3.07
N GLU A 139 -9.02 8.33 -3.64
CA GLU A 139 -7.67 8.84 -3.34
C GLU A 139 -7.47 9.08 -1.84
N PHE A 140 -8.47 9.67 -1.16
CA PHE A 140 -8.41 9.90 0.28
C PHE A 140 -8.30 8.59 1.07
N MET A 141 -9.04 7.56 0.69
CA MET A 141 -8.96 6.24 1.34
C MET A 141 -7.59 5.60 1.13
N GLU A 142 -7.08 5.63 -0.08
CA GLU A 142 -5.75 5.08 -0.40
C GLU A 142 -4.65 5.76 0.41
N MET A 143 -4.59 7.09 0.33
CA MET A 143 -3.59 7.88 1.08
C MET A 143 -3.71 7.64 2.60
N SER A 144 -4.94 7.61 3.13
CA SER A 144 -5.19 7.35 4.55
C SER A 144 -4.73 5.95 4.97
N GLY A 145 -4.97 4.94 4.13
CA GLY A 145 -4.51 3.57 4.35
C GLY A 145 -3.00 3.49 4.44
N ILE A 146 -2.27 4.14 3.49
CA ILE A 146 -0.80 4.13 3.47
C ILE A 146 -0.24 4.88 4.69
N VAL A 147 -0.80 6.06 5.02
CA VAL A 147 -0.36 6.83 6.20
C VAL A 147 -0.55 6.04 7.48
N LEU A 148 -1.68 5.33 7.63
CA LEU A 148 -1.92 4.47 8.78
C LEU A 148 -0.95 3.28 8.82
N PHE A 149 -0.62 2.69 7.67
CA PHE A 149 0.39 1.65 7.59
C PHE A 149 1.77 2.15 8.03
N ILE A 150 2.20 3.32 7.54
CA ILE A 150 3.47 3.96 7.93
C ILE A 150 3.50 4.21 9.44
N PHE A 151 2.42 4.78 9.99
CA PHE A 151 2.31 5.00 11.43
C PHE A 151 2.50 3.71 12.22
N ALA A 152 1.77 2.65 11.85
CA ALA A 152 1.85 1.36 12.52
C ALA A 152 3.23 0.71 12.39
N LEU A 153 3.90 0.88 11.25
CA LEU A 153 5.24 0.38 11.00
C LEU A 153 6.28 1.14 11.84
N LEU A 154 6.18 2.47 11.91
CA LEU A 154 7.07 3.28 12.76
C LEU A 154 6.90 2.91 14.24
N GLU A 155 5.67 2.70 14.70
CA GLU A 155 5.40 2.25 16.07
C GLU A 155 5.95 0.83 16.32
N HIS A 156 5.98 -0.03 15.30
CA HIS A 156 6.58 -1.36 15.38
C HIS A 156 8.11 -1.30 15.46
N ILE A 157 8.75 -0.42 14.67
CA ILE A 157 10.22 -0.25 14.64
C ILE A 157 10.73 0.39 15.94
N VAL A 158 10.00 1.39 16.45
CA VAL A 158 10.37 2.15 17.64
C VAL A 158 9.24 2.08 18.68
N PRO A 159 9.14 0.99 19.44
CA PRO A 159 8.09 0.86 20.45
C PRO A 159 8.13 2.02 21.47
N VAL A 160 6.98 2.58 21.75
CA VAL A 160 6.83 3.68 22.71
C VAL A 160 7.41 3.26 24.07
N GLY A 161 8.36 4.05 24.60
CA GLY A 161 9.01 3.80 25.90
C GLY A 161 10.31 3.01 25.85
N GLN A 162 10.78 2.60 24.69
CA GLN A 162 12.13 2.03 24.53
C GLN A 162 13.15 3.12 24.15
N LYS A 163 14.44 2.85 24.44
CA LYS A 163 15.52 3.77 24.04
C LYS A 163 15.55 3.90 22.51
N PRO A 164 15.82 5.11 21.98
CA PRO A 164 15.86 5.32 20.53
C PRO A 164 16.84 4.36 19.85
N VAL A 165 16.43 3.83 18.71
CA VAL A 165 17.31 3.01 17.86
C VAL A 165 18.45 3.89 17.36
N ARG A 166 19.67 3.60 17.79
CA ARG A 166 20.88 4.32 17.33
C ARG A 166 21.44 3.57 16.12
N ILE A 167 21.35 4.15 14.95
CA ILE A 167 21.98 3.63 13.74
C ILE A 167 23.38 4.22 13.66
N GLU A 168 24.41 3.41 13.92
CA GLU A 168 25.82 3.80 13.71
C GLU A 168 26.26 3.29 12.33
N ILE A 169 26.50 4.22 11.41
CA ILE A 169 27.08 3.91 10.11
C ILE A 169 28.59 3.93 10.26
N GLN A 170 29.24 2.78 10.31
CA GLN A 170 30.69 2.66 10.29
C GLN A 170 31.18 2.56 8.84
N PHE A 171 31.83 3.59 8.36
CA PHE A 171 32.57 3.51 7.10
C PHE A 171 33.87 2.75 7.35
N ARG A 172 34.01 1.54 6.81
CA ARG A 172 35.29 0.85 6.75
C ARG A 172 36.16 1.56 5.72
N ARG A 173 37.25 2.15 6.18
CA ARG A 173 38.33 2.62 5.31
C ARG A 173 39.14 1.44 4.82
#